data_b30d58a9c9bfdaf0ef017f8a128ca27d
#
_entry.id   b30d58a9c9bfdaf0ef017f8a128ca27d
#
_cell.length_a   1.000
_cell.length_b   1.000
_cell.length_c   1.000
_cell.angle_alpha   90.00
_cell.angle_beta   90.00
_cell.angle_gamma   90.00
#
_symmetry.space_group_name_H-M   'P 1'
#
loop_
_entity.id
_entity.type
_entity.pdbx_description
1 polymer ?
#
loop_
_entity_poly.entity_id
_entity_poly.type
_entity_poly.pdbx_seq_one_letter_code
_entity_poly.pdbx_strand_id
1 'polypeptide(L)'
;MKSLLNFRRSSIIIISIISLCFILTQCIDSGNKKNDQPTSENAGFSQYVGSVTCAKCHKQIYDSFVLTSHNLTSQIVNEKNIKGNFDEGSNIFHYSHDIFVSMEKTDSGFYEMEHNNGKESVLGRMDIAIGSGNKGKTYLTWKNDYLYQLQVSYLTSIHGWVNSPGSNTQILVNRIVTPRCLECHSTYAGNITLGFSGQKFDPTRMIYRIGCEKCHGAGAEHVEYQTEHPNETVGKYIINPGKCSRQTSLDF
;
A
#
# COMPACT_ATOMS: atom_id res chain seq x y z
N MET A 1 -24.84 -12.60 71.28
CA MET A 1 -25.37 -13.39 70.13
C MET A 1 -25.45 -12.61 68.84
N LYS A 2 -25.81 -11.30 68.79
CA LYS A 2 -25.90 -10.48 67.54
C LYS A 2 -24.55 -10.16 66.90
N SER A 3 -23.45 -10.05 67.66
CA SER A 3 -22.12 -9.71 67.16
C SER A 3 -21.49 -10.85 66.31
N LEU A 4 -21.64 -12.09 66.70
CA LEU A 4 -21.16 -13.25 65.97
C LEU A 4 -21.88 -13.52 64.66
N LEU A 5 -23.16 -13.15 64.57
CA LEU A 5 -23.92 -13.26 63.29
C LEU A 5 -23.49 -12.25 62.25
N ASN A 6 -23.14 -11.03 62.68
CA ASN A 6 -22.67 -9.99 61.77
C ASN A 6 -21.27 -10.30 61.22
N PHE A 7 -20.40 -10.85 62.03
CA PHE A 7 -19.06 -11.27 61.61
C PHE A 7 -19.11 -12.40 60.55
N ARG A 8 -19.98 -13.41 60.76
CA ARG A 8 -20.18 -14.48 59.78
C ARG A 8 -20.76 -13.99 58.46
N ARG A 9 -21.73 -13.04 58.50
CA ARG A 9 -22.30 -12.45 57.29
C ARG A 9 -21.27 -11.64 56.50
N SER A 10 -20.44 -10.83 57.16
CA SER A 10 -19.36 -10.08 56.51
C SER A 10 -18.31 -11.00 55.86
N SER A 11 -17.93 -12.09 56.50
CA SER A 11 -16.98 -13.06 55.96
C SER A 11 -17.52 -13.78 54.73
N ILE A 12 -18.80 -14.12 54.69
CA ILE A 12 -19.44 -14.75 53.51
C ILE A 12 -19.49 -13.79 52.33
N ILE A 13 -19.78 -12.51 52.56
CA ILE A 13 -19.83 -11.49 51.51
C ILE A 13 -18.42 -11.27 50.91
N ILE A 14 -17.38 -11.20 51.74
CA ILE A 14 -15.99 -11.04 51.30
C ILE A 14 -15.54 -12.24 50.47
N ILE A 15 -15.84 -13.45 50.89
CA ILE A 15 -15.51 -14.68 50.14
C ILE A 15 -16.25 -14.73 48.82
N SER A 16 -17.52 -14.32 48.75
CA SER A 16 -18.28 -14.23 47.49
C SER A 16 -17.70 -13.21 46.53
N ILE A 17 -17.26 -12.05 47.02
CA ILE A 17 -16.62 -11.01 46.18
C ILE A 17 -15.28 -11.50 45.63
N ILE A 18 -14.44 -12.14 46.45
CA ILE A 18 -13.17 -12.71 46.04
C ILE A 18 -13.37 -13.81 44.99
N SER A 19 -14.37 -14.69 45.19
CA SER A 19 -14.71 -15.74 44.23
C SER A 19 -15.21 -15.16 42.91
N LEU A 20 -16.01 -14.10 42.92
CA LEU A 20 -16.51 -13.41 41.74
C LEU A 20 -15.37 -12.72 40.98
N CYS A 21 -14.44 -12.09 41.70
CA CYS A 21 -13.25 -11.49 41.08
C CYS A 21 -12.36 -12.56 40.44
N PHE A 22 -12.22 -13.73 41.04
CA PHE A 22 -11.42 -14.84 40.48
C PHE A 22 -12.06 -15.43 39.22
N ILE A 23 -13.39 -15.49 39.14
CA ILE A 23 -14.13 -15.93 37.95
C ILE A 23 -14.00 -14.90 36.82
N LEU A 24 -14.03 -13.61 37.14
CA LEU A 24 -13.88 -12.54 36.15
C LEU A 24 -12.45 -12.45 35.58
N THR A 25 -11.42 -12.75 36.38
CA THR A 25 -10.04 -12.78 35.89
C THR A 25 -9.77 -13.98 34.97
N GLN A 26 -10.46 -15.10 35.15
CA GLN A 26 -10.30 -16.25 34.24
C GLN A 26 -11.01 -16.05 32.89
N CYS A 27 -12.04 -15.19 32.82
CA CYS A 27 -12.68 -14.84 31.54
C CYS A 27 -11.83 -13.90 30.67
N ILE A 28 -10.84 -13.20 31.23
CA ILE A 28 -9.98 -12.27 30.49
C ILE A 28 -8.81 -13.00 29.82
N ASP A 29 -8.43 -14.17 30.29
CA ASP A 29 -7.24 -14.91 29.80
C ASP A 29 -7.56 -15.99 28.74
N SER A 30 -8.83 -16.12 28.33
CA SER A 30 -9.25 -17.15 27.35
C SER A 30 -9.29 -16.65 25.90
N GLY A 31 -8.71 -15.49 25.59
CA GLY A 31 -8.83 -14.84 24.27
C GLY A 31 -7.56 -14.72 23.45
N ASN A 32 -6.39 -15.04 23.97
CA ASN A 32 -5.16 -14.81 23.22
C ASN A 32 -4.45 -16.12 22.85
N LYS A 33 -5.10 -16.99 22.09
CA LYS A 33 -4.37 -17.81 21.14
C LYS A 33 -3.85 -16.83 20.08
N LYS A 34 -2.59 -16.40 20.23
CA LYS A 34 -1.82 -15.86 19.12
C LYS A 34 -1.94 -16.88 17.98
N ASN A 35 -2.74 -16.53 16.98
CA ASN A 35 -2.57 -17.12 15.68
C ASN A 35 -1.19 -16.65 15.23
N ASP A 36 -0.18 -17.49 15.34
CA ASP A 36 1.16 -17.26 14.81
C ASP A 36 1.17 -17.33 13.27
N GLN A 37 0.12 -16.85 12.61
CA GLN A 37 0.19 -16.53 11.20
C GLN A 37 0.86 -15.16 11.08
N PRO A 38 2.00 -15.06 10.38
CA PRO A 38 2.64 -13.78 10.13
C PRO A 38 1.66 -12.90 9.36
N THR A 39 1.15 -11.87 10.00
CA THR A 39 0.40 -10.82 9.31
C THR A 39 1.41 -9.98 8.53
N SER A 40 1.09 -9.63 7.29
CA SER A 40 1.97 -8.85 6.41
C SER A 40 2.40 -7.50 7.01
N GLU A 41 1.67 -6.97 7.98
CA GLU A 41 1.97 -5.71 8.68
C GLU A 41 3.23 -5.76 9.56
N ASN A 42 3.65 -6.94 10.03
CA ASN A 42 4.78 -7.10 10.95
C ASN A 42 6.07 -7.57 10.27
N ALA A 43 6.02 -7.93 8.99
CA ALA A 43 7.19 -8.38 8.26
C ALA A 43 8.10 -7.20 7.91
N GLY A 44 9.37 -7.26 8.33
CA GLY A 44 10.39 -6.30 7.89
C GLY A 44 10.64 -6.40 6.38
N PHE A 45 11.12 -5.33 5.75
CA PHE A 45 11.39 -5.28 4.31
C PHE A 45 12.27 -6.44 3.81
N SER A 46 13.24 -6.87 4.62
CA SER A 46 14.14 -7.98 4.30
C SER A 46 13.48 -9.35 4.19
N GLN A 47 12.25 -9.50 4.67
CA GLN A 47 11.49 -10.75 4.58
C GLN A 47 10.74 -10.91 3.25
N TYR A 48 10.66 -9.83 2.45
CA TYR A 48 10.08 -9.87 1.12
C TYR A 48 11.13 -10.30 0.09
N VAL A 49 10.82 -11.29 -0.71
CA VAL A 49 11.72 -11.87 -1.73
C VAL A 49 11.39 -11.43 -3.15
N GLY A 50 10.23 -10.83 -3.35
CA GLY A 50 9.73 -10.36 -4.62
C GLY A 50 9.14 -11.46 -5.52
N SER A 51 8.17 -11.08 -6.33
CA SER A 51 7.40 -12.02 -7.18
C SER A 51 8.26 -12.80 -8.18
N VAL A 52 9.42 -12.27 -8.59
CA VAL A 52 10.36 -12.98 -9.47
C VAL A 52 10.96 -14.22 -8.79
N THR A 53 11.17 -14.17 -7.49
CA THR A 53 11.61 -15.34 -6.72
C THR A 53 10.52 -16.41 -6.68
N CYS A 54 9.27 -16.03 -6.51
CA CYS A 54 8.12 -16.94 -6.57
C CYS A 54 8.01 -17.65 -7.92
N ALA A 55 8.35 -16.96 -9.00
CA ALA A 55 8.31 -17.51 -10.37
C ALA A 55 9.23 -18.73 -10.57
N LYS A 56 10.27 -18.91 -9.74
CA LYS A 56 11.19 -20.06 -9.86
C LYS A 56 10.48 -21.40 -9.66
N CYS A 57 9.46 -21.44 -8.81
CA CYS A 57 8.66 -22.63 -8.53
C CYS A 57 7.22 -22.47 -9.07
N HIS A 58 6.67 -21.27 -9.12
CA HIS A 58 5.28 -20.99 -9.51
C HIS A 58 5.17 -20.27 -10.86
N LYS A 59 5.99 -20.68 -11.85
CA LYS A 59 6.12 -19.98 -13.13
C LYS A 59 4.80 -19.78 -13.87
N GLN A 60 3.96 -20.81 -13.95
CA GLN A 60 2.69 -20.73 -14.68
C GLN A 60 1.73 -19.71 -14.09
N ILE A 61 1.66 -19.65 -12.74
CA ILE A 61 0.84 -18.66 -12.03
C ILE A 61 1.43 -17.26 -12.24
N TYR A 62 2.75 -17.13 -12.11
CA TYR A 62 3.46 -15.88 -12.32
C TYR A 62 3.21 -15.28 -13.72
N ASP A 63 3.37 -16.08 -14.77
CA ASP A 63 3.23 -15.64 -16.17
C ASP A 63 1.83 -15.05 -16.46
N SER A 64 0.78 -15.61 -15.85
CA SER A 64 -0.57 -15.07 -15.99
C SER A 64 -0.79 -13.86 -15.08
N PHE A 65 -0.25 -13.88 -13.85
CA PHE A 65 -0.43 -12.82 -12.87
C PHE A 65 0.22 -11.50 -13.29
N VAL A 66 1.40 -11.53 -13.90
CA VAL A 66 2.11 -10.31 -14.32
C VAL A 66 1.35 -9.46 -15.33
N LEU A 67 0.36 -10.02 -16.01
CA LEU A 67 -0.50 -9.35 -16.98
C LEU A 67 -1.73 -8.69 -16.33
N THR A 68 -1.97 -8.95 -15.05
CA THR A 68 -3.14 -8.43 -14.35
C THR A 68 -3.00 -6.95 -14.00
N SER A 69 -4.13 -6.27 -13.84
CA SER A 69 -4.16 -4.87 -13.38
C SER A 69 -3.55 -4.71 -11.99
N HIS A 70 -3.60 -5.71 -11.12
CA HIS A 70 -2.94 -5.71 -9.82
C HIS A 70 -1.42 -5.56 -9.97
N ASN A 71 -0.81 -6.42 -10.78
CA ASN A 71 0.64 -6.33 -11.00
C ASN A 71 1.06 -5.06 -11.74
N LEU A 72 0.15 -4.44 -12.49
CA LEU A 72 0.43 -3.22 -13.25
C LEU A 72 0.03 -1.93 -12.50
N THR A 73 -0.43 -2.03 -11.25
CA THR A 73 -1.06 -0.93 -10.51
C THR A 73 -0.12 0.21 -10.12
N SER A 74 1.18 -0.06 -9.93
CA SER A 74 2.19 0.98 -9.76
C SER A 74 3.53 0.55 -10.34
N GLN A 75 4.27 1.51 -10.89
CA GLN A 75 5.55 1.25 -11.56
C GLN A 75 6.42 2.52 -11.52
N ILE A 76 7.74 2.35 -11.44
CA ILE A 76 8.67 3.43 -11.73
C ILE A 76 8.49 3.82 -13.20
N VAL A 77 8.34 5.12 -13.46
CA VAL A 77 8.09 5.64 -14.81
C VAL A 77 9.30 5.41 -15.71
N ASN A 78 9.03 4.93 -16.92
CA ASN A 78 10.00 4.80 -18.00
C ASN A 78 9.27 4.85 -19.36
N GLU A 79 10.03 4.88 -20.46
CA GLU A 79 9.51 4.95 -21.83
C GLU A 79 8.48 3.86 -22.18
N LYS A 80 8.57 2.68 -21.56
CA LYS A 80 7.69 1.53 -21.87
C LYS A 80 6.35 1.60 -21.15
N ASN A 81 6.30 2.26 -19.98
CA ASN A 81 5.11 2.25 -19.14
C ASN A 81 4.44 3.61 -18.98
N ILE A 82 5.06 4.69 -19.45
CA ILE A 82 4.42 6.00 -19.49
C ILE A 82 3.18 5.95 -20.39
N LYS A 83 2.12 6.64 -20.00
CA LYS A 83 0.92 6.85 -20.81
C LYS A 83 0.66 8.34 -20.93
N GLY A 84 0.32 8.78 -22.13
CA GLY A 84 0.03 10.16 -22.44
C GLY A 84 0.56 10.56 -23.80
N ASN A 85 0.08 11.67 -24.32
CA ASN A 85 0.63 12.30 -25.49
C ASN A 85 1.52 13.46 -25.02
N PHE A 86 2.79 13.45 -25.44
CA PHE A 86 3.80 14.47 -25.12
C PHE A 86 4.13 15.36 -26.33
N ASP A 87 3.40 15.18 -27.46
CA ASP A 87 3.57 16.00 -28.63
C ASP A 87 2.94 17.38 -28.40
N GLU A 88 3.58 18.40 -28.96
CA GLU A 88 3.14 19.79 -28.87
C GLU A 88 1.66 19.95 -29.27
N GLY A 89 0.91 20.66 -28.44
CA GLY A 89 -0.54 20.88 -28.60
C GLY A 89 -1.44 19.76 -28.07
N SER A 90 -0.91 18.53 -27.89
CA SER A 90 -1.65 17.40 -27.30
C SER A 90 -1.20 17.09 -25.86
N ASN A 91 -0.16 17.76 -25.42
CA ASN A 91 0.48 17.59 -24.11
C ASN A 91 0.01 18.64 -23.08
N ILE A 92 -1.16 19.24 -23.27
CA ILE A 92 -1.63 20.36 -22.45
C ILE A 92 -2.97 20.03 -21.80
N PHE A 93 -3.10 20.43 -20.52
CA PHE A 93 -4.36 20.45 -19.80
C PHE A 93 -4.67 21.87 -19.30
N HIS A 94 -5.76 22.46 -19.77
CA HIS A 94 -6.16 23.84 -19.47
C HIS A 94 -7.09 23.92 -18.25
N TYR A 95 -6.78 24.80 -17.31
CA TYR A 95 -7.67 25.26 -16.25
C TYR A 95 -8.43 26.53 -16.65
N SER A 96 -7.74 27.44 -17.36
CA SER A 96 -8.26 28.64 -17.97
C SER A 96 -7.41 28.99 -19.18
N HIS A 97 -7.68 30.14 -19.81
CA HIS A 97 -6.88 30.62 -20.95
C HIS A 97 -5.40 30.81 -20.57
N ASP A 98 -5.14 31.38 -19.38
CA ASP A 98 -3.78 31.77 -18.96
C ASP A 98 -3.18 30.85 -17.91
N ILE A 99 -3.91 29.77 -17.53
CA ILE A 99 -3.48 28.77 -16.55
C ILE A 99 -3.65 27.38 -17.13
N PHE A 100 -2.54 26.71 -17.34
CA PHE A 100 -2.53 25.35 -17.87
C PHE A 100 -1.31 24.57 -17.38
N VAL A 101 -1.35 23.26 -17.55
CA VAL A 101 -0.23 22.34 -17.29
C VAL A 101 0.17 21.68 -18.58
N SER A 102 1.46 21.75 -18.93
CA SER A 102 2.05 20.95 -20.02
C SER A 102 2.75 19.72 -19.47
N MET A 103 2.68 18.62 -20.20
CA MET A 103 3.41 17.40 -19.95
C MET A 103 4.59 17.32 -20.92
N GLU A 104 5.79 17.34 -20.37
CA GLU A 104 6.99 17.48 -21.15
C GLU A 104 7.91 16.25 -21.03
N LYS A 105 8.49 15.88 -22.15
CA LYS A 105 9.53 14.86 -22.23
C LYS A 105 10.88 15.53 -22.45
N THR A 106 11.83 15.21 -21.58
CA THR A 106 13.22 15.68 -21.67
C THR A 106 14.19 14.51 -21.58
N ASP A 107 15.47 14.74 -21.76
CA ASP A 107 16.53 13.73 -21.58
C ASP A 107 16.58 13.17 -20.14
N SER A 108 16.11 13.96 -19.15
CA SER A 108 16.10 13.58 -17.73
C SER A 108 14.79 12.93 -17.27
N GLY A 109 13.78 12.80 -18.15
CA GLY A 109 12.51 12.15 -17.85
C GLY A 109 11.27 12.92 -18.30
N PHE A 110 10.15 12.62 -17.66
CA PHE A 110 8.85 13.20 -17.96
C PHE A 110 8.43 14.14 -16.82
N TYR A 111 7.88 15.30 -17.16
CA TYR A 111 7.58 16.37 -16.21
C TYR A 111 6.18 16.94 -16.41
N GLU A 112 5.60 17.45 -15.33
CA GLU A 112 4.49 18.41 -15.38
C GLU A 112 5.02 19.81 -15.14
N MET A 113 4.68 20.73 -16.05
CA MET A 113 5.05 22.15 -15.99
C MET A 113 3.79 22.99 -15.84
N GLU A 114 3.74 23.86 -14.84
CA GLU A 114 2.69 24.87 -14.68
C GLU A 114 3.03 26.09 -15.54
N HIS A 115 2.02 26.58 -16.26
CA HIS A 115 2.01 27.88 -16.92
C HIS A 115 0.92 28.75 -16.30
N ASN A 116 1.30 29.84 -15.71
CA ASN A 116 0.39 30.72 -14.94
C ASN A 116 0.69 32.18 -15.22
N ASN A 117 -0.18 32.81 -16.05
CA ASN A 117 -0.04 34.21 -16.45
C ASN A 117 1.37 34.52 -17.03
N GLY A 118 1.87 33.68 -17.90
CA GLY A 118 3.17 33.82 -18.56
C GLY A 118 4.37 33.44 -17.68
N LYS A 119 4.17 32.92 -16.48
CA LYS A 119 5.22 32.33 -15.64
C LYS A 119 5.18 30.82 -15.75
N GLU A 120 6.34 30.22 -15.85
CA GLU A 120 6.51 28.77 -15.88
C GLU A 120 7.15 28.27 -14.61
N SER A 121 6.70 27.10 -14.13
CA SER A 121 7.28 26.40 -12.99
C SER A 121 7.14 24.90 -13.11
N VAL A 122 8.13 24.17 -12.61
CA VAL A 122 8.11 22.71 -12.55
C VAL A 122 7.21 22.26 -11.41
N LEU A 123 6.11 21.58 -11.70
CA LEU A 123 5.28 20.92 -10.69
C LEU A 123 5.98 19.68 -10.15
N GLY A 124 6.54 18.86 -11.01
CA GLY A 124 7.35 17.72 -10.63
C GLY A 124 7.67 16.77 -11.77
N ARG A 125 8.65 15.91 -11.53
CA ARG A 125 8.98 14.80 -12.43
C ARG A 125 7.98 13.67 -12.19
N MET A 126 7.55 12.99 -13.23
CA MET A 126 6.75 11.79 -13.15
C MET A 126 7.65 10.61 -12.74
N ASP A 127 7.78 10.35 -11.43
CA ASP A 127 8.67 9.30 -10.89
C ASP A 127 7.97 7.94 -10.83
N ILE A 128 6.70 7.93 -10.41
CA ILE A 128 5.90 6.71 -10.23
C ILE A 128 4.59 6.88 -10.98
N ALA A 129 4.24 5.88 -11.79
CA ALA A 129 2.94 5.76 -12.42
C ALA A 129 2.01 4.89 -11.57
N ILE A 130 0.83 5.39 -11.23
CA ILE A 130 -0.23 4.70 -10.52
C ILE A 130 -1.36 4.37 -11.48
N GLY A 131 -1.78 3.12 -11.48
CA GLY A 131 -2.81 2.57 -12.38
C GLY A 131 -2.22 1.68 -13.47
N SER A 132 -2.98 0.65 -13.87
CA SER A 132 -2.56 -0.31 -14.90
C SER A 132 -2.45 0.29 -16.31
N GLY A 133 -3.08 1.44 -16.53
CA GLY A 133 -3.20 2.07 -17.85
C GLY A 133 -4.44 1.62 -18.63
N ASN A 134 -5.19 0.63 -18.16
CA ASN A 134 -6.44 0.21 -18.81
C ASN A 134 -7.54 1.29 -18.73
N LYS A 135 -7.63 1.97 -17.60
CA LYS A 135 -8.52 3.12 -17.40
C LYS A 135 -7.78 4.44 -17.51
N GLY A 136 -6.59 4.51 -16.97
CA GLY A 136 -5.74 5.69 -16.96
C GLY A 136 -4.51 5.50 -16.09
N LYS A 137 -3.70 6.55 -16.01
CA LYS A 137 -2.55 6.63 -15.11
C LYS A 137 -2.47 8.00 -14.45
N THR A 138 -2.24 7.98 -13.14
CA THR A 138 -1.87 9.14 -12.33
C THR A 138 -0.38 9.06 -12.04
N TYR A 139 0.27 10.19 -11.87
CA TYR A 139 1.70 10.24 -11.62
C TYR A 139 2.02 10.81 -10.25
N LEU A 140 3.08 10.30 -9.64
CA LEU A 140 3.61 10.79 -8.38
C LEU A 140 5.04 11.29 -8.59
N THR A 141 5.43 12.27 -7.79
CA THR A 141 6.78 12.83 -7.75
C THR A 141 7.40 12.69 -6.36
N TRP A 142 8.69 12.44 -6.30
CA TRP A 142 9.47 12.46 -5.07
C TRP A 142 9.99 13.87 -4.77
N LYS A 143 9.78 14.34 -3.52
CA LYS A 143 10.41 15.55 -2.98
C LYS A 143 10.81 15.31 -1.52
N ASN A 144 12.11 15.23 -1.22
CA ASN A 144 12.64 15.07 0.15
C ASN A 144 12.01 13.89 0.94
N ASP A 145 11.96 12.70 0.34
CA ASP A 145 11.36 11.48 0.89
C ASP A 145 9.82 11.52 1.06
N TYR A 146 9.18 12.59 0.61
CA TYR A 146 7.73 12.64 0.47
C TYR A 146 7.32 12.27 -0.96
N LEU A 147 6.20 11.60 -1.07
CA LEU A 147 5.51 11.40 -2.34
C LEU A 147 4.37 12.40 -2.48
N TYR A 148 4.30 13.04 -3.62
CA TYR A 148 3.22 13.95 -3.99
C TYR A 148 2.53 13.48 -5.25
N GLN A 149 1.20 13.56 -5.27
CA GLN A 149 0.44 13.35 -6.48
C GLN A 149 0.58 14.55 -7.39
N LEU A 150 0.90 14.31 -8.65
CA LEU A 150 0.94 15.33 -9.69
C LEU A 150 -0.46 15.74 -10.12
N GLN A 151 -0.54 16.92 -10.71
CA GLN A 151 -1.79 17.62 -10.94
C GLN A 151 -2.66 16.99 -12.03
N VAL A 152 -2.02 16.35 -13.02
CA VAL A 152 -2.67 15.85 -14.21
C VAL A 152 -2.50 14.34 -14.34
N SER A 153 -3.53 13.67 -14.83
CA SER A 153 -3.57 12.24 -15.09
C SER A 153 -3.94 11.98 -16.54
N TYR A 154 -3.49 10.88 -17.09
CA TYR A 154 -3.92 10.43 -18.41
C TYR A 154 -5.11 9.49 -18.28
N LEU A 155 -6.20 9.78 -18.99
CA LEU A 155 -7.41 8.96 -19.05
C LEU A 155 -7.50 8.26 -20.41
N THR A 156 -7.45 6.94 -20.39
CA THR A 156 -7.35 6.10 -21.59
C THR A 156 -8.62 6.19 -22.46
N SER A 157 -9.80 6.31 -21.84
CA SER A 157 -11.07 6.34 -22.58
C SER A 157 -11.26 7.53 -23.51
N ILE A 158 -10.60 8.66 -23.20
CA ILE A 158 -10.64 9.88 -24.04
C ILE A 158 -9.30 10.16 -24.72
N HIS A 159 -8.30 9.30 -24.51
CA HIS A 159 -6.93 9.49 -24.98
C HIS A 159 -6.36 10.88 -24.65
N GLY A 160 -6.63 11.37 -23.44
CA GLY A 160 -6.34 12.75 -23.06
C GLY A 160 -5.96 12.93 -21.62
N TRP A 161 -5.45 14.12 -21.33
CA TRP A 161 -5.08 14.56 -20.00
C TRP A 161 -6.29 15.13 -19.26
N VAL A 162 -6.38 14.82 -17.98
CA VAL A 162 -7.47 15.25 -17.09
C VAL A 162 -6.91 15.60 -15.72
N ASN A 163 -7.68 16.30 -14.91
CA ASN A 163 -7.32 16.47 -13.49
C ASN A 163 -7.10 15.13 -12.81
N SER A 164 -6.05 15.04 -12.00
CA SER A 164 -5.82 13.88 -11.15
C SER A 164 -6.98 13.68 -10.16
N PRO A 165 -7.32 12.43 -9.82
CA PRO A 165 -8.40 12.14 -8.88
C PRO A 165 -8.25 12.93 -7.57
N GLY A 166 -9.32 13.63 -7.17
CA GLY A 166 -9.36 14.49 -5.99
C GLY A 166 -8.66 15.85 -6.14
N SER A 167 -8.16 16.21 -7.32
CA SER A 167 -7.82 17.58 -7.66
C SER A 167 -9.10 18.34 -8.02
N ASN A 168 -9.15 19.62 -7.69
CA ASN A 168 -10.25 20.51 -8.03
C ASN A 168 -9.88 21.39 -9.24
N THR A 169 -10.63 22.47 -9.45
CA THR A 169 -10.45 23.41 -10.58
C THR A 169 -9.23 24.33 -10.46
N GLN A 170 -8.39 24.14 -9.47
CA GLN A 170 -7.17 24.92 -9.24
C GLN A 170 -5.97 24.00 -9.14
N ILE A 171 -4.80 24.50 -9.53
CA ILE A 171 -3.55 23.79 -9.37
C ILE A 171 -3.23 23.74 -7.87
N LEU A 172 -3.19 22.52 -7.33
CA LEU A 172 -2.86 22.23 -5.94
C LEU A 172 -1.46 21.62 -5.87
N VAL A 173 -0.45 22.44 -5.70
CA VAL A 173 0.91 21.97 -5.44
C VAL A 173 0.97 21.27 -4.07
N ASN A 174 1.73 20.16 -4.01
CA ASN A 174 2.04 19.43 -2.77
C ASN A 174 0.89 18.60 -2.18
N ARG A 175 0.12 17.93 -3.01
CA ARG A 175 -0.82 16.92 -2.54
C ARG A 175 -0.09 15.66 -2.09
N ILE A 176 0.07 15.52 -0.76
CA ILE A 176 0.82 14.41 -0.15
C ILE A 176 0.09 13.08 -0.37
N VAL A 177 0.85 12.07 -0.77
CA VAL A 177 0.43 10.66 -0.80
C VAL A 177 0.56 10.10 0.62
N THR A 178 -0.51 9.50 1.11
CA THR A 178 -0.52 8.84 2.42
C THR A 178 -0.23 7.34 2.29
N PRO A 179 0.14 6.65 3.38
CA PRO A 179 0.31 5.20 3.38
C PRO A 179 -0.90 4.46 2.85
N ARG A 180 -2.12 4.94 3.21
CA ARG A 180 -3.38 4.36 2.75
C ARG A 180 -3.50 4.30 1.21
N CYS A 181 -2.92 5.24 0.49
CA CYS A 181 -2.89 5.18 -0.98
C CYS A 181 -2.02 4.02 -1.46
N LEU A 182 -0.89 3.81 -0.79
CA LEU A 182 0.08 2.78 -1.16
C LEU A 182 -0.34 1.37 -0.71
N GLU A 183 -1.22 1.23 0.27
CA GLU A 183 -1.82 -0.05 0.65
C GLU A 183 -2.49 -0.75 -0.53
N CYS A 184 -3.17 0.00 -1.40
CA CYS A 184 -3.83 -0.52 -2.59
C CYS A 184 -2.94 -0.51 -3.85
N HIS A 185 -1.76 0.14 -3.81
CA HIS A 185 -0.95 0.35 -4.99
C HIS A 185 0.48 -0.19 -4.88
N SER A 186 0.87 -0.73 -3.72
CA SER A 186 2.19 -1.34 -3.52
C SER A 186 2.10 -2.62 -2.70
N THR A 187 3.06 -3.50 -2.86
CA THR A 187 3.24 -4.67 -1.98
C THR A 187 3.79 -4.23 -0.63
N TYR A 188 4.76 -3.33 -0.66
CA TYR A 188 5.39 -2.78 0.54
C TYR A 188 5.80 -1.32 0.32
N ALA A 189 5.60 -0.49 1.33
CA ALA A 189 6.07 0.89 1.36
C ALA A 189 6.75 1.15 2.71
N GLY A 190 8.08 1.30 2.67
CA GLY A 190 8.88 1.57 3.87
C GLY A 190 8.62 2.97 4.42
N ASN A 191 8.03 3.06 5.60
CA ASN A 191 7.77 4.32 6.28
C ASN A 191 8.99 4.73 7.11
N ILE A 192 9.43 5.99 7.01
CA ILE A 192 10.55 6.52 7.78
C ILE A 192 10.05 7.23 9.05
N THR A 193 8.96 7.97 8.96
CA THR A 193 8.49 8.84 10.06
C THR A 193 6.99 8.96 10.10
N LEU A 194 6.44 8.86 11.31
CA LEU A 194 5.08 9.28 11.64
C LEU A 194 5.16 10.73 12.15
N GLY A 195 4.67 11.70 11.40
CA GLY A 195 4.67 13.10 11.79
C GLY A 195 3.39 13.83 11.40
N PHE A 196 3.11 14.96 12.07
CA PHE A 196 1.95 15.82 11.79
C PHE A 196 1.95 16.42 10.37
N SER A 197 3.10 16.47 9.70
CA SER A 197 3.31 17.08 8.38
C SER A 197 3.25 16.08 7.23
N GLY A 198 2.74 14.87 7.45
CA GLY A 198 2.71 13.80 6.44
C GLY A 198 3.76 12.73 6.71
N GLN A 199 3.70 11.66 5.93
CA GLN A 199 4.55 10.50 6.12
C GLN A 199 5.66 10.47 5.07
N LYS A 200 6.90 10.36 5.53
CA LYS A 200 8.04 10.11 4.67
C LYS A 200 8.16 8.63 4.34
N PHE A 201 8.55 8.35 3.11
CA PHE A 201 8.82 7.00 2.64
C PHE A 201 10.30 6.84 2.32
N ASP A 202 10.80 5.63 2.46
CA ASP A 202 12.13 5.26 2.01
C ASP A 202 12.07 4.77 0.56
N PRO A 203 12.60 5.52 -0.42
CA PRO A 203 12.57 5.11 -1.82
C PRO A 203 13.27 3.77 -2.10
N THR A 204 14.22 3.38 -1.24
CA THR A 204 14.97 2.12 -1.36
C THR A 204 14.23 0.92 -0.77
N ARG A 205 13.18 1.17 0.00
CA ARG A 205 12.36 0.16 0.66
C ARG A 205 10.92 0.18 0.15
N MET A 206 10.78 0.24 -1.17
CA MET A 206 9.50 0.22 -1.88
C MET A 206 9.41 -1.02 -2.76
N ILE A 207 8.33 -1.79 -2.61
CA ILE A 207 7.99 -2.86 -3.55
C ILE A 207 6.74 -2.40 -4.30
N TYR A 208 6.98 -1.81 -5.46
CA TYR A 208 5.91 -1.36 -6.35
C TYR A 208 5.08 -2.54 -6.84
N ARG A 209 3.86 -2.26 -7.31
CA ARG A 209 2.87 -3.24 -7.77
C ARG A 209 2.22 -3.99 -6.61
N ILE A 210 1.09 -4.57 -6.86
CA ILE A 210 0.51 -5.61 -6.01
C ILE A 210 1.11 -6.93 -6.51
N GLY A 211 2.11 -7.44 -5.80
CA GLY A 211 2.78 -8.70 -6.08
C GLY A 211 2.17 -9.87 -5.32
N CYS A 212 2.77 -11.04 -5.46
CA CYS A 212 2.33 -12.26 -4.77
C CYS A 212 2.27 -12.06 -3.25
N GLU A 213 3.29 -11.42 -2.70
CA GLU A 213 3.47 -11.24 -1.27
C GLU A 213 2.48 -10.23 -0.65
N LYS A 214 1.75 -9.45 -1.46
CA LYS A 214 0.67 -8.60 -0.92
C LYS A 214 -0.45 -9.42 -0.30
N CYS A 215 -0.80 -10.54 -0.93
CA CYS A 215 -1.88 -11.42 -0.48
C CYS A 215 -1.35 -12.65 0.29
N HIS A 216 -0.15 -13.09 -0.04
CA HIS A 216 0.43 -14.30 0.54
C HIS A 216 1.33 -14.03 1.76
N GLY A 217 1.63 -12.77 2.08
CA GLY A 217 2.60 -12.39 3.09
C GLY A 217 4.05 -12.50 2.59
N ALA A 218 5.00 -12.07 3.40
CA ALA A 218 6.42 -12.10 3.10
C ALA A 218 6.92 -13.54 2.88
N GLY A 219 7.69 -13.77 1.81
CA GLY A 219 7.98 -15.10 1.28
C GLY A 219 9.33 -15.70 1.70
N ALA A 220 10.17 -15.00 2.49
CA ALA A 220 11.53 -15.47 2.78
C ALA A 220 11.55 -16.84 3.45
N GLU A 221 10.81 -17.01 4.55
CA GLU A 221 10.76 -18.29 5.29
C GLU A 221 10.16 -19.41 4.43
N HIS A 222 9.16 -19.10 3.60
CA HIS A 222 8.58 -20.07 2.68
C HIS A 222 9.60 -20.57 1.66
N VAL A 223 10.34 -19.66 1.05
CA VAL A 223 11.37 -19.99 0.05
C VAL A 223 12.48 -20.80 0.66
N GLU A 224 12.96 -20.42 1.86
CA GLU A 224 13.97 -21.15 2.60
C GLU A 224 13.50 -22.59 2.89
N TYR A 225 12.33 -22.73 3.53
CA TYR A 225 11.75 -24.02 3.87
C TYR A 225 11.58 -24.94 2.66
N GLN A 226 10.98 -24.46 1.57
CA GLN A 226 10.74 -25.28 0.38
C GLN A 226 12.03 -25.63 -0.37
N THR A 227 13.07 -24.82 -0.23
CA THR A 227 14.40 -25.15 -0.79
C THR A 227 15.06 -26.27 -0.04
N GLU A 228 14.92 -26.31 1.28
CA GLU A 228 15.46 -27.36 2.14
C GLU A 228 14.63 -28.67 2.09
N HIS A 229 13.34 -28.56 1.73
CA HIS A 229 12.39 -29.66 1.70
C HIS A 229 11.73 -29.81 0.33
N PRO A 230 12.50 -30.19 -0.72
CA PRO A 230 11.99 -30.14 -2.11
C PRO A 230 10.87 -31.15 -2.41
N ASN A 231 10.68 -32.16 -1.55
CA ASN A 231 9.60 -33.15 -1.69
C ASN A 231 8.33 -32.77 -0.90
N GLU A 232 8.35 -31.67 -0.15
CA GLU A 232 7.18 -31.19 0.59
C GLU A 232 6.23 -30.48 -0.40
N THR A 233 4.99 -30.93 -0.45
CA THR A 233 3.95 -30.38 -1.36
C THR A 233 3.03 -29.38 -0.68
N VAL A 234 3.07 -29.32 0.66
CA VAL A 234 2.26 -28.37 1.44
C VAL A 234 3.04 -27.09 1.67
N GLY A 235 2.48 -25.97 1.24
CA GLY A 235 3.09 -24.65 1.50
C GLY A 235 3.16 -24.35 2.99
N LYS A 236 4.37 -24.17 3.53
CA LYS A 236 4.65 -23.74 4.91
C LYS A 236 5.08 -22.28 4.90
N TYR A 237 4.86 -21.60 6.01
CA TYR A 237 5.29 -20.20 6.24
C TYR A 237 4.80 -19.21 5.17
N ILE A 238 3.62 -19.49 4.62
CA ILE A 238 2.98 -18.65 3.60
C ILE A 238 1.46 -18.67 3.79
N ILE A 239 0.81 -17.55 3.58
CA ILE A 239 -0.64 -17.45 3.68
C ILE A 239 -1.28 -18.02 2.41
N ASN A 240 -2.32 -18.82 2.58
CA ASN A 240 -3.18 -19.22 1.47
C ASN A 240 -4.53 -18.48 1.60
N PRO A 241 -4.75 -17.38 0.86
CA PRO A 241 -5.98 -16.58 0.98
C PRO A 241 -7.26 -17.38 0.76
N GLY A 242 -7.21 -18.44 -0.09
CA GLY A 242 -8.36 -19.33 -0.33
C GLY A 242 -8.77 -20.18 0.88
N LYS A 243 -7.94 -20.26 1.91
CA LYS A 243 -8.23 -20.95 3.18
C LYS A 243 -8.53 -20.00 4.32
N CYS A 244 -8.44 -18.70 4.09
CA CYS A 244 -8.73 -17.69 5.10
C CYS A 244 -10.24 -17.55 5.34
N SER A 245 -10.60 -17.10 6.54
CA SER A 245 -11.98 -16.68 6.80
C SER A 245 -12.32 -15.46 5.94
N ARG A 246 -13.62 -15.20 5.72
CA ARG A 246 -14.05 -14.00 5.01
C ARG A 246 -13.50 -12.72 5.65
N GLN A 247 -13.47 -12.65 6.98
CA GLN A 247 -12.96 -11.48 7.70
C GLN A 247 -11.46 -11.28 7.40
N THR A 248 -10.67 -12.32 7.55
CA THR A 248 -9.22 -12.28 7.24
C THR A 248 -8.96 -11.89 5.79
N SER A 249 -9.81 -12.35 4.84
CA SER A 249 -9.66 -12.01 3.43
C SER A 249 -10.02 -10.56 3.09
N LEU A 250 -10.70 -9.83 3.97
CA LEU A 250 -11.00 -8.41 3.81
C LEU A 250 -9.87 -7.49 4.34
N ASP A 251 -8.92 -8.06 5.06
CA ASP A 251 -7.81 -7.33 5.69
C ASP A 251 -6.54 -7.31 4.79
N PHE A 252 -6.62 -7.90 3.56
CA PHE A 252 -5.53 -7.92 2.58
C PHE A 252 -5.57 -6.75 1.59
#